data_883c93382fbf39772733d3a795079840
#
_entry.id   883c93382fbf39772733d3a795079840
#
_cell.length_a   1.000
_cell.length_b   1.000
_cell.length_c   1.000
_cell.angle_alpha   90.00
_cell.angle_beta   90.00
_cell.angle_gamma   90.00
#
_symmetry.space_group_name_H-M   'P 1'
#
loop_
_entity.id
_entity.type
_entity.pdbx_description
1 polymer ?
#
loop_
_entity_poly.entity_id
_entity_poly.type
_entity_poly.pdbx_seq_one_letter_code
_entity_poly.pdbx_strand_id
1 'polypeptide(L)'
;MAHKNLLKGMKRPKTISIEYEGEMKDFGRIIATPLERGYGTTLGNSIRRTLLSALQGYAIVAIRIEAFDSEKKAMKLVTSEFDTIPGMVEDTIDFILNLKNVRLSLPEAEETRTVTLELSGPGEFKAGEIAVDDNIHIQNPDLHLATLSNDCKVIIDIQINLGRGYVPAEANVDNIETIGTIPIDAIFSPIRKCNFKVEKTRVGQKGDYDKLILEVWTDGSILPEDAVADASKILKDYLVQFINFNEEFEDEESEMDEEMEKLKAIMDTPVEELELSVRSSNCLRNINVKTIGDLARLTEDEISKTKNFGKKSLQEIKDKLVEYGLNLGMKDTIDQKIVDTEVE
;
A
#
# COMPACT_ATOMS: atom_id res chain seq x y z
N MET A 1 6.54 -24.10 25.11
CA MET A 1 5.11 -23.75 25.35
C MET A 1 4.55 -23.33 24.02
N ALA A 2 3.51 -23.98 23.51
CA ALA A 2 2.84 -23.55 22.30
C ALA A 2 2.23 -22.16 22.57
N HIS A 3 2.68 -21.15 21.85
CA HIS A 3 2.12 -19.79 21.97
C HIS A 3 0.75 -19.83 21.31
N LYS A 4 -0.31 -19.66 22.12
CA LYS A 4 -1.68 -19.55 21.66
C LYS A 4 -1.80 -18.33 20.74
N ASN A 5 -2.68 -18.41 19.74
CA ASN A 5 -3.03 -17.28 18.90
C ASN A 5 -3.39 -16.05 19.77
N LEU A 6 -2.48 -15.08 19.87
CA LEU A 6 -2.60 -13.91 20.73
C LEU A 6 -3.72 -12.95 20.24
N LEU A 7 -4.11 -13.07 18.97
CA LEU A 7 -5.14 -12.24 18.35
C LEU A 7 -6.53 -12.86 18.46
N LYS A 8 -6.65 -14.07 19.03
CA LYS A 8 -7.94 -14.76 19.19
C LYS A 8 -8.89 -13.91 20.05
N GLY A 9 -10.03 -13.53 19.46
CA GLY A 9 -11.04 -12.69 20.11
C GLY A 9 -10.83 -11.18 19.96
N MET A 10 -9.72 -10.71 19.38
CA MET A 10 -9.53 -9.31 19.03
C MET A 10 -10.17 -9.00 17.65
N LYS A 11 -10.85 -7.85 17.58
CA LYS A 11 -11.43 -7.39 16.30
C LYS A 11 -10.36 -6.65 15.49
N ARG A 12 -10.21 -7.08 14.25
CA ARG A 12 -9.31 -6.47 13.26
C ARG A 12 -10.11 -5.92 12.09
N PRO A 13 -9.68 -4.85 11.42
CA PRO A 13 -10.27 -4.46 10.16
C PRO A 13 -10.01 -5.56 9.11
N LYS A 14 -11.06 -6.01 8.44
CA LYS A 14 -10.92 -6.97 7.31
C LYS A 14 -10.40 -6.26 6.06
N THR A 15 -10.80 -4.99 5.89
CA THR A 15 -10.40 -4.16 4.76
C THR A 15 -10.07 -2.75 5.25
N ILE A 16 -9.11 -2.11 4.59
CA ILE A 16 -8.77 -0.70 4.79
C ILE A 16 -9.38 0.04 3.60
N SER A 17 -10.19 1.06 3.86
CA SER A 17 -10.74 1.91 2.81
C SER A 17 -9.85 3.12 2.57
N ILE A 18 -9.70 3.49 1.30
CA ILE A 18 -8.92 4.64 0.86
C ILE A 18 -9.84 5.59 0.12
N GLU A 19 -9.81 6.85 0.52
CA GLU A 19 -10.55 7.94 -0.11
C GLU A 19 -9.54 8.94 -0.65
N TYR A 20 -9.60 9.21 -1.94
CA TYR A 20 -8.83 10.25 -2.60
C TYR A 20 -9.67 11.52 -2.73
N GLU A 21 -9.06 12.69 -2.57
CA GLU A 21 -9.73 13.98 -2.74
C GLU A 21 -8.99 14.76 -3.85
N GLY A 22 -9.72 15.08 -4.91
CA GLY A 22 -9.17 15.77 -6.08
C GLY A 22 -8.73 14.87 -7.23
N GLU A 23 -8.30 15.49 -8.32
CA GLU A 23 -7.79 14.81 -9.53
C GLU A 23 -6.35 14.32 -9.35
N MET A 24 -5.55 15.03 -8.57
CA MET A 24 -4.20 14.62 -8.20
C MET A 24 -4.26 13.67 -7.01
N LYS A 25 -3.69 12.49 -7.18
CA LYS A 25 -3.65 11.45 -6.14
C LYS A 25 -2.53 11.68 -5.11
N ASP A 26 -2.18 12.92 -4.85
CA ASP A 26 -1.16 13.33 -3.86
C ASP A 26 -1.69 13.45 -2.44
N PHE A 27 -3.02 13.39 -2.26
CA PHE A 27 -3.69 13.30 -0.98
C PHE A 27 -4.55 12.06 -0.88
N GLY A 28 -4.42 11.32 0.23
CA GLY A 28 -5.23 10.15 0.53
C GLY A 28 -5.66 10.13 2.00
N ARG A 29 -6.91 9.71 2.21
CA ARG A 29 -7.46 9.43 3.53
C ARG A 29 -7.64 7.92 3.68
N ILE A 30 -6.84 7.32 4.53
CA ILE A 30 -6.82 5.88 4.80
C ILE A 30 -7.57 5.61 6.10
N ILE A 31 -8.61 4.77 6.03
CA ILE A 31 -9.52 4.50 7.14
C ILE A 31 -9.41 3.02 7.52
N ALA A 32 -9.01 2.78 8.78
CA ALA A 32 -8.95 1.44 9.36
C ALA A 32 -9.98 1.31 10.48
N THR A 33 -10.93 0.39 10.32
CA THR A 33 -12.02 0.15 11.29
C THR A 33 -12.56 -1.29 11.15
N PRO A 34 -12.95 -1.97 12.24
CA PRO A 34 -12.77 -1.58 13.65
C PRO A 34 -11.39 -1.94 14.18
N LEU A 35 -10.90 -1.18 15.14
CA LEU A 35 -9.70 -1.48 15.92
C LEU A 35 -10.06 -1.60 17.40
N GLU A 36 -9.34 -2.43 18.14
CA GLU A 36 -9.50 -2.50 19.60
C GLU A 36 -9.17 -1.14 20.25
N ARG A 37 -9.79 -0.87 21.38
CA ARG A 37 -9.64 0.38 22.12
C ARG A 37 -8.18 0.71 22.40
N GLY A 38 -7.72 1.91 21.98
CA GLY A 38 -6.35 2.39 22.13
C GLY A 38 -5.45 2.07 20.94
N TYR A 39 -5.73 1.04 20.15
CA TYR A 39 -4.92 0.69 18.99
C TYR A 39 -4.96 1.75 17.89
N GLY A 40 -6.05 2.49 17.76
CA GLY A 40 -6.12 3.62 16.84
C GLY A 40 -5.00 4.64 17.08
N THR A 41 -4.76 5.02 18.34
CA THR A 41 -3.69 5.96 18.69
C THR A 41 -2.30 5.35 18.53
N THR A 42 -2.12 4.10 18.97
CA THR A 42 -0.84 3.39 18.87
C THR A 42 -0.38 3.25 17.43
N LEU A 43 -1.24 2.70 16.55
CA LEU A 43 -0.93 2.51 15.14
C LEU A 43 -0.82 3.84 14.41
N GLY A 44 -1.75 4.76 14.63
CA GLY A 44 -1.77 6.06 13.98
C GLY A 44 -0.51 6.87 14.24
N ASN A 45 -0.04 6.93 15.50
CA ASN A 45 1.19 7.63 15.84
C ASN A 45 2.44 6.92 15.29
N SER A 46 2.50 5.58 15.37
CA SER A 46 3.63 4.81 14.86
C SER A 46 3.77 4.97 13.35
N ILE A 47 2.69 4.78 12.59
CA ILE A 47 2.68 4.93 11.14
C ILE A 47 3.03 6.37 10.74
N ARG A 48 2.40 7.38 11.39
CA ARG A 48 2.70 8.79 11.13
C ARG A 48 4.19 9.11 11.29
N ARG A 49 4.81 8.64 12.36
CA ARG A 49 6.25 8.88 12.62
C ARG A 49 7.12 8.21 11.58
N THR A 50 6.81 6.99 11.20
CA THR A 50 7.55 6.25 10.18
C THR A 50 7.41 6.90 8.80
N LEU A 51 6.20 7.33 8.42
CA LEU A 51 5.95 8.08 7.18
C LEU A 51 6.83 9.32 7.06
N LEU A 52 6.95 10.10 8.13
CA LEU A 52 7.68 11.37 8.11
C LEU A 52 9.20 11.23 8.18
N SER A 53 9.73 10.08 8.62
CA SER A 53 11.17 9.93 8.90
C SER A 53 11.89 8.79 8.20
N ALA A 54 11.19 7.74 7.79
CA ALA A 54 11.85 6.49 7.38
C ALA A 54 11.66 6.13 5.90
N LEU A 55 10.73 6.76 5.20
CA LEU A 55 10.53 6.52 3.79
C LEU A 55 11.70 7.05 2.95
N GLN A 56 12.00 6.31 1.88
CA GLN A 56 12.99 6.71 0.90
C GLN A 56 12.37 7.60 -0.17
N GLY A 57 13.21 8.45 -0.75
CA GLY A 57 12.86 9.25 -1.91
C GLY A 57 14.12 9.76 -2.59
N TYR A 58 13.95 10.43 -3.70
CA TYR A 58 15.03 11.01 -4.48
C TYR A 58 15.10 12.52 -4.26
N ALA A 59 16.32 13.06 -4.22
CA ALA A 59 16.54 14.49 -4.13
C ALA A 59 17.84 14.88 -4.84
N ILE A 60 17.95 16.14 -5.23
CA ILE A 60 19.17 16.75 -5.73
C ILE A 60 20.07 17.00 -4.53
N VAL A 61 21.29 16.44 -4.56
CA VAL A 61 22.26 16.49 -3.45
C VAL A 61 23.43 17.41 -3.73
N ALA A 62 23.76 17.62 -5.01
CA ALA A 62 24.89 18.45 -5.41
C ALA A 62 24.71 18.98 -6.83
N ILE A 63 25.32 20.11 -7.13
CA ILE A 63 25.38 20.70 -8.46
C ILE A 63 26.80 21.16 -8.78
N ARG A 64 27.15 21.14 -10.06
CA ARG A 64 28.35 21.77 -10.59
C ARG A 64 27.94 22.65 -11.75
N ILE A 65 28.40 23.91 -11.73
CA ILE A 65 27.98 24.93 -12.69
C ILE A 65 29.20 25.49 -13.39
N GLU A 66 29.24 25.41 -14.72
CA GLU A 66 30.21 26.09 -15.57
C GLU A 66 29.46 27.09 -16.46
N ALA A 67 29.75 28.37 -16.33
CA ALA A 67 29.09 29.42 -17.08
C ALA A 67 30.07 30.19 -17.95
N PHE A 68 29.66 30.58 -19.15
CA PHE A 68 30.49 31.37 -20.05
C PHE A 68 30.51 32.86 -19.59
N ASP A 69 31.71 33.30 -19.25
CA ASP A 69 31.95 34.70 -18.88
C ASP A 69 32.27 35.52 -20.15
N SER A 70 31.37 36.39 -20.56
CA SER A 70 31.53 37.20 -21.76
C SER A 70 32.66 38.21 -21.66
N GLU A 71 33.04 38.65 -20.46
CA GLU A 71 34.17 39.55 -20.25
C GLU A 71 35.51 38.83 -20.45
N LYS A 72 35.65 37.65 -19.94
CA LYS A 72 36.87 36.84 -20.03
C LYS A 72 36.91 35.92 -21.25
N LYS A 73 35.79 35.81 -21.99
CA LYS A 73 35.63 34.89 -23.13
C LYS A 73 36.05 33.45 -22.84
N ALA A 74 35.75 32.98 -21.63
CA ALA A 74 36.10 31.65 -21.13
C ALA A 74 35.01 31.09 -20.24
N MET A 75 34.94 29.75 -20.12
CA MET A 75 34.08 29.10 -19.13
C MET A 75 34.66 29.37 -17.74
N LYS A 76 33.81 29.85 -16.85
CA LYS A 76 34.06 30.08 -15.42
C LYS A 76 33.34 29.02 -14.61
N LEU A 77 34.09 28.30 -13.78
CA LEU A 77 33.51 27.40 -12.78
C LEU A 77 32.97 28.23 -11.61
N VAL A 78 31.72 28.01 -11.22
CA VAL A 78 31.11 28.56 -10.02
C VAL A 78 31.46 27.64 -8.87
N THR A 79 32.24 28.12 -7.91
CA THR A 79 32.83 27.30 -6.84
C THR A 79 32.16 27.48 -5.49
N SER A 80 31.32 28.47 -5.37
CA SER A 80 30.63 28.81 -4.10
C SER A 80 29.18 29.19 -4.37
N GLU A 81 28.34 28.91 -3.41
CA GLU A 81 26.93 29.35 -3.40
C GLU A 81 26.76 30.86 -3.39
N PHE A 82 27.79 31.60 -2.98
CA PHE A 82 27.81 33.07 -2.97
C PHE A 82 28.32 33.69 -4.28
N ASP A 83 28.78 32.87 -5.22
CA ASP A 83 29.21 33.36 -6.53
C ASP A 83 27.98 33.69 -7.41
N THR A 84 28.16 34.60 -8.34
CA THR A 84 27.14 34.87 -9.37
C THR A 84 27.35 33.95 -10.58
N ILE A 85 26.27 33.51 -11.19
CA ILE A 85 26.28 32.71 -12.42
C ILE A 85 26.19 33.66 -13.61
N PRO A 86 27.26 33.81 -14.42
CA PRO A 86 27.20 34.70 -15.57
C PRO A 86 26.08 34.31 -16.54
N GLY A 87 25.24 35.26 -16.88
CA GLY A 87 24.13 35.06 -17.81
C GLY A 87 22.83 34.54 -17.21
N MET A 88 22.76 34.30 -15.91
CA MET A 88 21.51 34.08 -15.16
C MET A 88 21.10 35.37 -14.44
N VAL A 89 19.79 35.52 -14.27
CA VAL A 89 19.20 36.64 -13.52
C VAL A 89 19.24 36.32 -12.04
N GLU A 90 18.91 35.11 -11.66
CA GLU A 90 18.92 34.63 -10.29
C GLU A 90 20.35 34.38 -9.80
N ASP A 91 20.58 34.66 -8.52
CA ASP A 91 21.84 34.30 -7.84
C ASP A 91 21.91 32.79 -7.63
N THR A 92 23.15 32.27 -7.38
CA THR A 92 23.37 30.86 -7.12
C THR A 92 22.55 30.35 -5.95
N ILE A 93 22.35 31.16 -4.89
CA ILE A 93 21.51 30.82 -3.74
C ILE A 93 20.07 30.64 -4.16
N ASP A 94 19.50 31.59 -4.91
CA ASP A 94 18.12 31.53 -5.36
C ASP A 94 17.88 30.33 -6.29
N PHE A 95 18.85 30.07 -7.17
CA PHE A 95 18.82 28.87 -8.03
C PHE A 95 18.83 27.57 -7.20
N ILE A 96 19.70 27.45 -6.20
CA ILE A 96 19.73 26.30 -5.29
C ILE A 96 18.40 26.15 -4.54
N LEU A 97 17.81 27.26 -4.05
CA LEU A 97 16.51 27.22 -3.36
C LEU A 97 15.38 26.74 -4.28
N ASN A 98 15.43 27.11 -5.56
CA ASN A 98 14.47 26.62 -6.55
C ASN A 98 14.69 25.13 -6.83
N LEU A 99 15.94 24.67 -6.97
CA LEU A 99 16.26 23.27 -7.17
C LEU A 99 15.81 22.36 -6.02
N LYS A 100 15.88 22.81 -4.77
CA LYS A 100 15.36 22.07 -3.61
C LYS A 100 13.86 21.79 -3.67
N ASN A 101 13.12 22.56 -4.45
CA ASN A 101 11.68 22.37 -4.62
C ASN A 101 11.33 21.42 -5.77
N VAL A 102 12.31 20.97 -6.55
CA VAL A 102 12.10 19.99 -7.61
C VAL A 102 11.72 18.63 -6.99
N ARG A 103 10.64 18.05 -7.52
CA ARG A 103 10.15 16.74 -7.13
C ARG A 103 10.37 15.78 -8.27
N LEU A 104 11.12 14.76 -7.98
CA LEU A 104 11.53 13.81 -9.01
C LEU A 104 11.47 12.38 -8.49
N SER A 105 11.32 11.45 -9.41
CA SER A 105 11.43 10.03 -9.16
C SER A 105 12.28 9.38 -10.27
N LEU A 106 13.02 8.35 -9.87
CA LEU A 106 13.84 7.50 -10.74
C LEU A 106 13.36 6.05 -10.60
N PRO A 107 13.64 5.18 -11.57
CA PRO A 107 13.43 3.75 -11.42
C PRO A 107 14.17 3.19 -10.19
N GLU A 108 13.58 2.23 -9.50
CA GLU A 108 14.08 1.65 -8.23
C GLU A 108 15.53 1.09 -8.30
N ALA A 109 16.03 0.83 -9.49
CA ALA A 109 17.38 0.25 -9.69
C ALA A 109 18.52 1.27 -9.59
N GLU A 110 18.26 2.57 -9.58
CA GLU A 110 19.28 3.62 -9.61
C GLU A 110 19.37 4.33 -8.25
N GLU A 111 20.47 4.14 -7.52
CA GLU A 111 20.71 4.82 -6.24
C GLU A 111 21.28 6.23 -6.44
N THR A 112 22.06 6.45 -7.50
CA THR A 112 22.72 7.73 -7.80
C THR A 112 22.72 7.97 -9.30
N ARG A 113 22.37 9.20 -9.71
CA ARG A 113 22.42 9.62 -11.11
C ARG A 113 22.93 11.04 -11.23
N THR A 114 23.79 11.28 -12.25
CA THR A 114 24.23 12.62 -12.63
C THR A 114 23.62 12.97 -13.98
N VAL A 115 23.02 14.16 -14.05
CA VAL A 115 22.42 14.73 -15.26
C VAL A 115 23.20 15.96 -15.66
N THR A 116 23.68 15.99 -16.90
CA THR A 116 24.36 17.15 -17.48
C THR A 116 23.42 17.91 -18.40
N LEU A 117 23.23 19.19 -18.14
CA LEU A 117 22.38 20.09 -18.92
C LEU A 117 23.23 21.17 -19.57
N GLU A 118 23.05 21.39 -20.87
CA GLU A 118 23.62 22.51 -21.60
C GLU A 118 22.52 23.52 -21.89
N LEU A 119 22.57 24.66 -21.21
CA LEU A 119 21.56 25.72 -21.33
C LEU A 119 22.13 26.88 -22.12
N SER A 120 21.31 27.42 -23.02
CA SER A 120 21.65 28.64 -23.79
C SER A 120 20.42 29.56 -23.80
N GLY A 121 20.67 30.86 -23.49
CA GLY A 121 19.61 31.86 -23.47
C GLY A 121 19.33 32.49 -24.84
N PRO A 122 18.32 33.35 -24.91
CA PRO A 122 17.45 33.74 -23.81
C PRO A 122 16.31 32.73 -23.59
N GLY A 123 15.88 32.57 -22.33
CA GLY A 123 14.74 31.74 -22.02
C GLY A 123 14.51 31.57 -20.52
N GLU A 124 13.44 30.90 -20.19
CA GLU A 124 13.14 30.48 -18.84
C GLU A 124 13.55 29.00 -18.68
N PHE A 125 14.36 28.69 -17.70
CA PHE A 125 14.74 27.32 -17.34
C PHE A 125 13.74 26.75 -16.33
N LYS A 126 13.10 25.66 -16.68
CA LYS A 126 12.08 24.97 -15.86
C LYS A 126 12.53 23.60 -15.41
N ALA A 127 11.95 23.12 -14.30
CA ALA A 127 12.26 21.81 -13.76
C ALA A 127 12.06 20.65 -14.76
N GLY A 128 11.08 20.76 -15.67
CA GLY A 128 10.83 19.76 -16.71
C GLY A 128 12.03 19.50 -17.63
N GLU A 129 12.93 20.47 -17.79
CA GLU A 129 14.11 20.34 -18.64
C GLU A 129 15.22 19.45 -18.01
N ILE A 130 15.11 19.16 -16.71
CA ILE A 130 15.99 18.21 -16.01
C ILE A 130 15.73 16.76 -16.47
N ALA A 131 14.53 16.48 -16.96
CA ALA A 131 14.18 15.17 -17.52
C ALA A 131 14.80 14.98 -18.90
N VAL A 132 16.11 14.72 -18.94
CA VAL A 132 16.89 14.52 -20.17
C VAL A 132 16.52 13.19 -20.86
N ASP A 133 16.02 12.23 -20.12
CA ASP A 133 15.59 10.93 -20.61
C ASP A 133 14.31 10.45 -19.92
N ASP A 134 13.73 9.38 -20.48
CA ASP A 134 12.45 8.81 -20.05
C ASP A 134 12.51 8.19 -18.61
N ASN A 135 13.68 8.08 -18.02
CA ASN A 135 13.84 7.48 -16.69
C ASN A 135 13.69 8.50 -15.56
N ILE A 136 13.75 9.80 -15.86
CA ILE A 136 13.61 10.86 -14.87
C ILE A 136 12.20 11.44 -14.97
N HIS A 137 11.39 11.20 -13.96
CA HIS A 137 10.04 11.74 -13.88
C HIS A 137 10.01 12.95 -12.96
N ILE A 138 9.68 14.12 -13.51
CA ILE A 138 9.50 15.36 -12.74
C ILE A 138 8.02 15.54 -12.46
N GLN A 139 7.64 15.64 -11.18
CA GLN A 139 6.25 15.78 -10.76
C GLN A 139 5.73 17.22 -10.87
N ASN A 140 6.64 18.20 -10.90
CA ASN A 140 6.34 19.63 -11.03
C ASN A 140 7.12 20.29 -12.17
N PRO A 141 6.88 19.89 -13.44
CA PRO A 141 7.69 20.31 -14.59
C PRO A 141 7.64 21.83 -14.85
N ASP A 142 6.57 22.50 -14.47
CA ASP A 142 6.39 23.95 -14.67
C ASP A 142 7.08 24.81 -13.61
N LEU A 143 7.77 24.19 -12.63
CA LEU A 143 8.49 24.94 -11.62
C LEU A 143 9.60 25.77 -12.26
N HIS A 144 9.58 27.09 -12.04
CA HIS A 144 10.63 28.00 -12.46
C HIS A 144 11.91 27.75 -11.68
N LEU A 145 13.03 27.63 -12.38
CA LEU A 145 14.36 27.44 -11.78
C LEU A 145 15.24 28.66 -11.95
N ALA A 146 15.34 29.18 -13.17
CA ALA A 146 16.16 30.35 -13.49
C ALA A 146 15.71 31.04 -14.78
N THR A 147 16.11 32.29 -14.94
CA THR A 147 15.94 33.10 -16.17
C THR A 147 17.28 33.29 -16.85
N LEU A 148 17.38 32.91 -18.12
CA LEU A 148 18.60 32.97 -18.91
C LEU A 148 18.59 34.24 -19.76
N SER A 149 19.69 35.02 -19.74
CA SER A 149 19.90 36.20 -20.58
C SER A 149 20.34 35.83 -22.02
N ASN A 150 20.36 36.82 -22.92
CA ASN A 150 20.70 36.61 -24.34
C ASN A 150 22.07 35.95 -24.60
N ASP A 151 23.05 36.18 -23.76
CA ASP A 151 24.41 35.70 -23.91
C ASP A 151 24.72 34.55 -22.97
N CYS A 152 23.71 33.99 -22.32
CA CYS A 152 23.87 32.90 -21.38
C CYS A 152 24.28 31.58 -22.11
N LYS A 153 25.37 30.99 -21.63
CA LYS A 153 25.77 29.61 -21.93
C LYS A 153 26.24 28.98 -20.64
N VAL A 154 25.51 28.03 -20.14
CA VAL A 154 25.78 27.38 -18.85
C VAL A 154 25.67 25.88 -19.01
N ILE A 155 26.64 25.18 -18.44
CA ILE A 155 26.61 23.72 -18.28
C ILE A 155 26.39 23.43 -16.81
N ILE A 156 25.40 22.61 -16.50
CA ILE A 156 25.02 22.27 -15.15
C ILE A 156 25.01 20.74 -15.01
N ASP A 157 25.86 20.22 -14.13
CA ASP A 157 25.75 18.84 -13.69
C ASP A 157 24.93 18.79 -12.41
N ILE A 158 23.86 18.01 -12.41
CA ILE A 158 22.94 17.85 -11.29
C ILE A 158 23.07 16.40 -10.79
N GLN A 159 23.48 16.23 -9.54
CA GLN A 159 23.57 14.93 -8.91
C GLN A 159 22.30 14.65 -8.10
N ILE A 160 21.65 13.53 -8.41
CA ILE A 160 20.44 13.04 -7.79
C ILE A 160 20.78 11.76 -7.04
N ASN A 161 20.39 11.66 -5.77
CA ASN A 161 20.61 10.45 -4.97
C ASN A 161 19.30 9.98 -4.34
N LEU A 162 19.27 8.67 -4.03
CA LEU A 162 18.26 8.06 -3.17
C LEU A 162 18.69 8.21 -1.71
N GLY A 163 17.77 8.63 -0.86
CA GLY A 163 18.05 8.80 0.57
C GLY A 163 16.82 8.75 1.45
N ARG A 164 16.97 9.15 2.71
CA ARG A 164 15.89 9.17 3.71
C ARG A 164 15.91 10.45 4.54
N GLY A 165 14.73 10.99 4.80
CA GLY A 165 14.55 12.12 5.69
C GLY A 165 15.21 13.39 5.16
N TYR A 166 15.96 14.10 6.00
CA TYR A 166 16.69 15.32 5.66
C TYR A 166 18.19 15.10 5.90
N VAL A 167 18.99 15.44 4.90
CA VAL A 167 20.45 15.36 4.96
C VAL A 167 21.01 16.76 4.68
N PRO A 168 21.76 17.36 5.64
CA PRO A 168 22.39 18.66 5.43
C PRO A 168 23.50 18.60 4.39
N ALA A 169 23.81 19.75 3.77
CA ALA A 169 24.80 19.87 2.71
C ALA A 169 26.20 19.35 3.13
N GLU A 170 26.59 19.59 4.41
CA GLU A 170 27.87 19.16 4.94
C GLU A 170 28.03 17.62 4.92
N ALA A 171 26.93 16.89 5.13
CA ALA A 171 26.94 15.42 5.10
C ALA A 171 26.94 14.87 3.65
N ASN A 172 26.58 15.67 2.67
CA ASN A 172 26.64 15.30 1.26
C ASN A 172 28.04 15.50 0.65
N VAL A 173 28.93 16.23 1.32
CA VAL A 173 30.32 16.49 0.85
C VAL A 173 31.11 15.21 0.67
N ASP A 174 30.95 14.23 1.56
CA ASP A 174 31.68 12.95 1.50
C ASP A 174 31.39 12.13 0.23
N ASN A 175 30.28 12.41 -0.45
CA ASN A 175 29.86 11.74 -1.69
C ASN A 175 30.28 12.51 -2.96
N ILE A 176 31.02 13.62 -2.83
CA ILE A 176 31.41 14.49 -3.94
C ILE A 176 32.86 14.20 -4.32
N GLU A 177 33.09 13.62 -5.50
CA GLU A 177 34.44 13.33 -6.03
C GLU A 177 35.02 14.46 -6.88
N THR A 178 34.17 15.35 -7.39
CA THR A 178 34.56 16.35 -8.41
C THR A 178 34.79 17.71 -7.77
N ILE A 179 35.95 18.31 -8.06
CA ILE A 179 36.30 19.67 -7.60
C ILE A 179 35.34 20.71 -8.20
N GLY A 180 34.86 21.64 -7.37
CA GLY A 180 33.94 22.71 -7.78
C GLY A 180 32.48 22.33 -7.80
N THR A 181 32.14 21.18 -7.22
CA THR A 181 30.75 20.78 -6.97
C THR A 181 30.26 21.42 -5.67
N ILE A 182 29.09 22.03 -5.71
CA ILE A 182 28.42 22.68 -4.59
C ILE A 182 27.42 21.69 -3.99
N PRO A 183 27.61 21.27 -2.72
CA PRO A 183 26.67 20.38 -2.04
C PRO A 183 25.39 21.13 -1.70
N ILE A 184 24.28 20.44 -1.78
CA ILE A 184 22.94 20.97 -1.45
C ILE A 184 22.35 20.10 -0.34
N ASP A 185 21.66 20.75 0.61
CA ASP A 185 20.85 20.04 1.59
C ASP A 185 19.62 19.42 0.92
N ALA A 186 19.40 18.15 1.18
CA ALA A 186 18.42 17.33 0.48
C ALA A 186 17.29 16.89 1.41
N ILE A 187 16.05 17.07 0.94
CA ILE A 187 14.84 16.55 1.57
C ILE A 187 14.38 15.34 0.76
N PHE A 188 14.70 14.16 1.25
CA PHE A 188 14.37 12.90 0.59
C PHE A 188 12.97 12.39 0.89
N SER A 189 12.33 12.91 1.97
CA SER A 189 11.01 12.43 2.36
C SER A 189 9.95 12.76 1.30
N PRO A 190 9.26 11.75 0.74
CA PRO A 190 8.17 11.98 -0.22
C PRO A 190 6.89 12.44 0.48
N ILE A 191 6.87 12.47 1.82
CA ILE A 191 5.70 12.86 2.61
C ILE A 191 5.81 14.32 3.04
N ARG A 192 4.89 15.14 2.56
CA ARG A 192 4.82 16.56 2.94
C ARG A 192 4.16 16.77 4.28
N LYS A 193 3.06 16.05 4.50
CA LYS A 193 2.27 16.17 5.71
C LYS A 193 1.58 14.84 6.01
N CYS A 194 1.53 14.48 7.27
CA CYS A 194 0.75 13.35 7.74
C CYS A 194 0.05 13.72 9.04
N ASN A 195 -1.24 13.45 9.10
CA ASN A 195 -2.05 13.62 10.29
C ASN A 195 -2.86 12.35 10.56
N PHE A 196 -3.30 12.15 11.81
CA PHE A 196 -4.22 11.07 12.12
C PHE A 196 -5.28 11.54 13.12
N LYS A 197 -6.46 10.92 13.01
CA LYS A 197 -7.59 11.14 13.90
C LYS A 197 -8.14 9.79 14.33
N VAL A 198 -8.53 9.69 15.59
CA VAL A 198 -9.18 8.49 16.13
C VAL A 198 -10.60 8.84 16.56
N GLU A 199 -11.54 8.13 15.99
CA GLU A 199 -12.97 8.25 16.31
C GLU A 199 -13.48 6.97 16.98
N LYS A 200 -14.52 7.09 17.79
CA LYS A 200 -15.18 5.92 18.34
C LYS A 200 -16.16 5.33 17.34
N THR A 201 -16.17 3.99 17.27
CA THR A 201 -17.09 3.26 16.39
C THR A 201 -17.79 2.14 17.14
N ARG A 202 -18.92 1.66 16.58
CA ARG A 202 -19.71 0.56 17.13
C ARG A 202 -19.62 -0.65 16.23
N VAL A 203 -19.49 -1.83 16.84
CA VAL A 203 -19.63 -3.12 16.15
C VAL A 203 -20.70 -3.94 16.87
N GLY A 204 -21.86 -4.07 16.26
CA GLY A 204 -23.04 -4.69 16.88
C GLY A 204 -23.51 -3.88 18.10
N GLN A 205 -23.66 -4.56 19.24
CA GLN A 205 -24.09 -3.92 20.50
C GLN A 205 -22.94 -3.31 21.32
N LYS A 206 -21.68 -3.59 20.98
CA LYS A 206 -20.50 -3.05 21.67
C LYS A 206 -20.01 -1.76 20.98
N GLY A 207 -19.85 -0.69 21.76
CA GLY A 207 -19.53 0.66 21.28
C GLY A 207 -18.09 1.13 21.55
N ASP A 208 -17.18 0.25 21.94
CA ASP A 208 -15.84 0.64 22.45
C ASP A 208 -14.69 0.35 21.47
N TYR A 209 -14.94 0.43 20.17
CA TYR A 209 -13.92 0.25 19.16
C TYR A 209 -13.41 1.60 18.64
N ASP A 210 -12.17 1.60 18.15
CA ASP A 210 -11.57 2.76 17.50
C ASP A 210 -11.72 2.66 15.98
N LYS A 211 -11.90 3.82 15.34
CA LYS A 211 -11.74 4.05 13.90
C LYS A 211 -10.57 4.98 13.71
N LEU A 212 -9.52 4.49 13.06
CA LEU A 212 -8.35 5.29 12.70
C LEU A 212 -8.56 5.90 11.31
N ILE A 213 -8.32 7.19 11.21
CA ILE A 213 -8.31 7.96 9.96
C ILE A 213 -6.91 8.54 9.84
N LEU A 214 -6.15 8.13 8.81
CA LEU A 214 -4.86 8.68 8.45
C LEU A 214 -5.05 9.60 7.26
N GLU A 215 -4.56 10.83 7.35
CA GLU A 215 -4.53 11.80 6.27
C GLU A 215 -3.07 11.98 5.84
N VAL A 216 -2.77 11.65 4.58
CA VAL A 216 -1.40 11.64 4.06
C VAL A 216 -1.34 12.51 2.81
N TRP A 217 -0.42 13.47 2.80
CA TRP A 217 -0.07 14.31 1.65
C TRP A 217 1.32 13.94 1.18
N THR A 218 1.41 13.49 -0.06
CA THR A 218 2.68 13.16 -0.72
C THR A 218 3.15 14.32 -1.59
N ASP A 219 4.31 14.19 -2.17
CA ASP A 219 4.85 15.11 -3.17
C ASP A 219 4.48 14.72 -4.61
N GLY A 220 3.79 13.58 -4.78
CA GLY A 220 3.38 13.01 -6.07
C GLY A 220 4.32 11.91 -6.58
N SER A 221 5.50 11.71 -5.97
CA SER A 221 6.43 10.64 -6.35
C SER A 221 5.95 9.25 -5.92
N ILE A 222 5.14 9.18 -4.86
CA ILE A 222 4.54 7.96 -4.33
C ILE A 222 3.05 8.18 -4.04
N LEU A 223 2.24 7.14 -4.23
CA LEU A 223 0.84 7.19 -3.84
C LEU A 223 0.70 7.10 -2.30
N PRO A 224 -0.30 7.78 -1.70
CA PRO A 224 -0.53 7.73 -0.25
C PRO A 224 -0.71 6.31 0.30
N GLU A 225 -1.35 5.41 -0.46
CA GLU A 225 -1.55 4.00 -0.10
C GLU A 225 -0.23 3.23 -0.04
N ASP A 226 0.61 3.39 -1.06
CA ASP A 226 1.92 2.72 -1.13
C ASP A 226 2.84 3.23 -0.02
N ALA A 227 2.82 4.54 0.24
CA ALA A 227 3.56 5.13 1.34
C ALA A 227 3.18 4.53 2.71
N VAL A 228 1.87 4.32 2.95
CA VAL A 228 1.40 3.69 4.20
C VAL A 228 1.76 2.21 4.24
N ALA A 229 1.73 1.50 3.12
CA ALA A 229 2.15 0.11 3.01
C ALA A 229 3.65 -0.04 3.35
N ASP A 230 4.51 0.80 2.77
CA ASP A 230 5.95 0.81 3.04
C ASP A 230 6.26 1.15 4.49
N ALA A 231 5.61 2.18 5.04
CA ALA A 231 5.75 2.54 6.45
C ALA A 231 5.33 1.40 7.39
N SER A 232 4.27 0.69 7.06
CA SER A 232 3.77 -0.45 7.82
C SER A 232 4.71 -1.64 7.74
N LYS A 233 5.30 -1.90 6.56
CA LYS A 233 6.31 -2.93 6.36
C LYS A 233 7.57 -2.65 7.18
N ILE A 234 8.07 -1.41 7.16
CA ILE A 234 9.22 -1.00 7.97
C ILE A 234 8.95 -1.25 9.46
N LEU A 235 7.77 -0.83 9.96
CA LEU A 235 7.37 -1.06 11.34
C LEU A 235 7.30 -2.55 11.68
N LYS A 236 6.71 -3.36 10.81
CA LYS A 236 6.64 -4.82 10.97
C LYS A 236 8.05 -5.42 11.08
N ASP A 237 8.96 -5.06 10.17
CA ASP A 237 10.31 -5.61 10.13
C ASP A 237 11.12 -5.26 11.39
N TYR A 238 10.94 -4.05 11.94
CA TYR A 238 11.52 -3.70 13.23
C TYR A 238 10.89 -4.47 14.39
N LEU A 239 9.56 -4.64 14.41
CA LEU A 239 8.85 -5.32 15.49
C LEU A 239 9.16 -6.82 15.53
N VAL A 240 9.41 -7.46 14.41
CA VAL A 240 9.80 -8.88 14.32
C VAL A 240 11.05 -9.17 15.19
N GLN A 241 11.99 -8.23 15.30
CA GLN A 241 13.20 -8.43 16.12
C GLN A 241 12.94 -8.48 17.62
N PHE A 242 11.79 -8.00 18.09
CA PHE A 242 11.37 -8.10 19.48
C PHE A 242 10.62 -9.40 19.80
N ILE A 243 10.31 -10.20 18.77
CA ILE A 243 9.67 -11.50 18.93
C ILE A 243 10.78 -12.52 19.21
N ASN A 244 10.76 -13.16 20.39
CA ASN A 244 11.78 -14.10 20.84
C ASN A 244 11.36 -15.59 20.71
N PHE A 245 10.30 -15.85 20.00
CA PHE A 245 9.80 -17.20 19.73
C PHE A 245 9.53 -17.36 18.23
N ASN A 246 9.66 -18.59 17.74
CA ASN A 246 9.24 -18.89 16.37
C ASN A 246 7.72 -18.85 16.33
N GLU A 247 7.17 -17.98 15.49
CA GLU A 247 5.77 -18.07 15.10
C GLU A 247 5.65 -19.37 14.27
N GLU A 248 5.04 -20.40 14.84
CA GLU A 248 4.38 -21.39 14.02
C GLU A 248 3.21 -20.62 13.40
N PHE A 249 3.31 -20.30 12.11
CA PHE A 249 2.20 -19.78 11.34
C PHE A 249 1.08 -20.84 11.43
N GLU A 250 0.17 -20.69 12.38
CA GLU A 250 -1.16 -21.21 12.22
C GLU A 250 -1.76 -20.34 11.10
N ASP A 251 -1.62 -20.80 9.88
CA ASP A 251 -2.18 -20.16 8.69
C ASP A 251 -3.64 -19.87 8.94
N GLU A 252 -4.11 -18.68 8.51
CA GLU A 252 -5.55 -18.38 8.48
C GLU A 252 -6.30 -19.41 7.59
N GLU A 253 -5.58 -20.17 6.75
CA GLU A 253 -6.00 -21.40 6.10
C GLU A 253 -6.53 -22.42 7.10
N SER A 254 -5.96 -22.56 8.31
CA SER A 254 -6.42 -23.59 9.26
C SER A 254 -7.82 -23.34 9.82
N GLU A 255 -8.28 -22.11 9.97
CA GLU A 255 -9.68 -21.84 10.39
C GLU A 255 -10.66 -22.09 9.22
N MET A 256 -10.27 -21.77 7.99
CA MET A 256 -11.06 -22.11 6.79
C MET A 256 -11.02 -23.61 6.52
N ASP A 257 -9.86 -24.25 6.71
CA ASP A 257 -9.70 -25.70 6.56
C ASP A 257 -10.45 -26.47 7.66
N GLU A 258 -10.42 -26.02 8.92
CA GLU A 258 -11.23 -26.62 10.00
C GLU A 258 -12.74 -26.45 9.76
N GLU A 259 -13.21 -25.29 9.27
CA GLU A 259 -14.60 -25.11 8.87
C GLU A 259 -14.96 -25.97 7.65
N MET A 260 -14.06 -26.09 6.69
CA MET A 260 -14.24 -26.95 5.52
C MET A 260 -14.18 -28.44 5.87
N GLU A 261 -13.27 -28.86 6.76
CA GLU A 261 -13.25 -30.26 7.27
C GLU A 261 -14.49 -30.60 8.06
N LYS A 262 -14.99 -29.68 8.88
CA LYS A 262 -16.26 -29.85 9.58
C LYS A 262 -17.44 -29.92 8.61
N LEU A 263 -17.43 -29.09 7.57
CA LEU A 263 -18.45 -29.11 6.52
C LEU A 263 -18.38 -30.42 5.71
N LYS A 264 -17.18 -30.88 5.32
CA LYS A 264 -16.97 -32.16 4.66
C LYS A 264 -17.40 -33.32 5.54
N ALA A 265 -17.03 -33.31 6.82
CA ALA A 265 -17.45 -34.36 7.77
C ALA A 265 -18.98 -34.43 7.92
N ILE A 266 -19.67 -33.29 7.98
CA ILE A 266 -21.15 -33.22 8.02
C ILE A 266 -21.73 -33.74 6.70
N MET A 267 -21.15 -33.40 5.57
CA MET A 267 -21.63 -33.85 4.25
C MET A 267 -21.44 -35.34 4.02
N ASP A 268 -20.38 -35.96 4.56
CA ASP A 268 -20.12 -37.39 4.46
C ASP A 268 -20.91 -38.23 5.48
N THR A 269 -21.58 -37.58 6.43
CA THR A 269 -22.43 -38.22 7.42
C THR A 269 -23.60 -38.95 6.75
N PRO A 270 -23.86 -40.20 7.10
CA PRO A 270 -24.98 -40.99 6.56
C PRO A 270 -26.34 -40.32 6.85
N VAL A 271 -27.23 -40.31 5.88
CA VAL A 271 -28.61 -39.76 6.02
C VAL A 271 -29.39 -40.44 7.18
N GLU A 272 -28.98 -41.62 7.59
CA GLU A 272 -29.55 -42.39 8.69
C GLU A 272 -29.42 -41.69 10.05
N GLU A 273 -28.38 -40.84 10.22
CA GLU A 273 -28.13 -40.09 11.45
C GLU A 273 -29.05 -38.85 11.59
N LEU A 274 -29.77 -38.46 10.53
CA LEU A 274 -30.77 -37.37 10.62
C LEU A 274 -32.01 -37.74 11.41
N GLU A 275 -32.12 -38.99 11.90
CA GLU A 275 -33.29 -39.51 12.67
C GLU A 275 -34.64 -39.19 12.00
N LEU A 276 -34.71 -39.37 10.69
CA LEU A 276 -35.90 -39.11 9.89
C LEU A 276 -36.94 -40.22 10.15
N SER A 277 -38.21 -39.90 9.94
CA SER A 277 -39.27 -40.88 9.99
C SER A 277 -39.05 -42.03 9.03
N VAL A 278 -39.50 -43.26 9.40
CA VAL A 278 -39.31 -44.49 8.56
C VAL A 278 -39.79 -44.25 7.12
N ARG A 279 -40.79 -43.38 6.96
CA ARG A 279 -41.36 -43.07 5.65
C ARG A 279 -40.42 -42.20 4.84
N SER A 280 -39.82 -41.14 5.43
CA SER A 280 -38.85 -40.25 4.81
C SER A 280 -37.58 -40.99 4.47
N SER A 281 -37.04 -41.81 5.37
CA SER A 281 -35.86 -42.63 5.17
C SER A 281 -36.04 -43.63 4.01
N ASN A 282 -37.15 -44.34 3.91
CA ASN A 282 -37.44 -45.28 2.81
C ASN A 282 -37.54 -44.54 1.44
N CYS A 283 -38.06 -43.33 1.43
CA CYS A 283 -38.13 -42.55 0.20
C CYS A 283 -36.76 -42.09 -0.26
N LEU A 284 -35.85 -41.70 0.63
CA LEU A 284 -34.47 -41.29 0.30
C LEU A 284 -33.65 -42.51 -0.17
N ARG A 285 -33.82 -43.69 0.39
CA ARG A 285 -33.21 -44.93 -0.11
C ARG A 285 -33.64 -45.25 -1.53
N ASN A 286 -34.89 -44.98 -1.93
CA ASN A 286 -35.35 -45.27 -3.29
C ASN A 286 -34.74 -44.34 -4.36
N ILE A 287 -34.19 -43.22 -3.97
CA ILE A 287 -33.48 -42.28 -4.84
C ILE A 287 -31.94 -42.36 -4.68
N ASN A 288 -31.45 -43.43 -3.99
CA ASN A 288 -30.04 -43.70 -3.76
C ASN A 288 -29.26 -42.55 -3.04
N VAL A 289 -29.89 -41.75 -2.25
CA VAL A 289 -29.25 -40.72 -1.40
C VAL A 289 -28.68 -41.43 -0.17
N LYS A 290 -27.37 -41.37 0.01
CA LYS A 290 -26.66 -42.04 1.10
C LYS A 290 -26.12 -41.10 2.15
N THR A 291 -25.71 -39.88 1.75
CA THR A 291 -25.09 -38.91 2.64
C THR A 291 -25.94 -37.65 2.75
N ILE A 292 -25.69 -36.83 3.79
CA ILE A 292 -26.29 -35.52 3.96
C ILE A 292 -25.91 -34.60 2.79
N GLY A 293 -24.70 -34.72 2.26
CA GLY A 293 -24.23 -33.99 1.11
C GLY A 293 -25.01 -34.30 -0.16
N ASP A 294 -25.32 -35.59 -0.41
CA ASP A 294 -26.17 -35.97 -1.53
C ASP A 294 -27.57 -35.36 -1.41
N LEU A 295 -28.08 -35.30 -0.19
CA LEU A 295 -29.40 -34.72 0.08
C LEU A 295 -29.43 -33.20 -0.13
N ALA A 296 -28.41 -32.48 0.31
CA ALA A 296 -28.29 -31.03 0.16
C ALA A 296 -28.14 -30.59 -1.31
N ARG A 297 -27.60 -31.46 -2.18
CA ARG A 297 -27.49 -31.20 -3.63
C ARG A 297 -28.79 -31.33 -4.39
N LEU A 298 -29.78 -32.01 -3.84
CA LEU A 298 -31.08 -32.18 -4.48
C LEU A 298 -31.97 -30.96 -4.31
N THR A 299 -32.68 -30.62 -5.37
CA THR A 299 -33.67 -29.56 -5.34
C THR A 299 -35.02 -30.05 -4.77
N GLU A 300 -35.83 -29.13 -4.27
CA GLU A 300 -37.17 -29.45 -3.77
C GLU A 300 -38.03 -30.15 -4.83
N ASP A 301 -37.90 -29.76 -6.10
CA ASP A 301 -38.65 -30.33 -7.23
C ASP A 301 -38.23 -31.78 -7.54
N GLU A 302 -36.94 -32.09 -7.38
CA GLU A 302 -36.40 -33.45 -7.59
C GLU A 302 -36.91 -34.40 -6.50
N ILE A 303 -36.91 -33.94 -5.24
CA ILE A 303 -37.41 -34.73 -4.13
C ILE A 303 -38.95 -34.91 -4.22
N SER A 304 -39.68 -33.88 -4.63
CA SER A 304 -41.12 -33.92 -4.71
C SER A 304 -41.67 -34.78 -5.86
N LYS A 305 -40.89 -35.03 -6.88
CA LYS A 305 -41.23 -35.93 -8.02
C LYS A 305 -41.21 -37.43 -7.63
N THR A 306 -40.67 -37.74 -6.47
CA THR A 306 -40.51 -39.12 -6.02
C THR A 306 -41.88 -39.71 -5.59
N LYS A 307 -42.22 -40.91 -6.06
CA LYS A 307 -43.48 -41.59 -5.73
C LYS A 307 -43.61 -41.75 -4.20
N ASN A 308 -44.75 -41.34 -3.65
CA ASN A 308 -45.11 -41.42 -2.23
C ASN A 308 -44.45 -40.38 -1.29
N PHE A 309 -43.87 -39.32 -1.81
CA PHE A 309 -43.29 -38.22 -1.04
C PHE A 309 -44.35 -37.14 -0.71
N GLY A 310 -44.60 -36.87 0.57
CA GLY A 310 -45.60 -35.94 1.02
C GLY A 310 -45.03 -34.59 1.50
N LYS A 311 -45.79 -33.52 1.48
CA LYS A 311 -45.38 -32.18 1.97
C LYS A 311 -44.85 -32.18 3.41
N LYS A 312 -45.34 -33.11 4.27
CA LYS A 312 -44.86 -33.25 5.65
C LYS A 312 -43.47 -33.81 5.72
N SER A 313 -43.12 -34.80 4.88
CA SER A 313 -41.76 -35.37 4.80
C SER A 313 -40.73 -34.39 4.20
N LEU A 314 -41.14 -33.51 3.29
CA LEU A 314 -40.28 -32.44 2.78
C LEU A 314 -39.94 -31.43 3.87
N GLN A 315 -40.95 -31.05 4.68
CA GLN A 315 -40.73 -30.10 5.77
C GLN A 315 -39.82 -30.71 6.85
N GLU A 316 -40.01 -31.98 7.21
CA GLU A 316 -39.16 -32.70 8.15
C GLU A 316 -37.68 -32.70 7.70
N ILE A 317 -37.40 -32.93 6.40
CA ILE A 317 -36.04 -32.90 5.84
C ILE A 317 -35.45 -31.49 5.89
N LYS A 318 -36.23 -30.46 5.55
CA LYS A 318 -35.77 -29.08 5.62
C LYS A 318 -35.39 -28.68 7.04
N ASP A 319 -36.28 -28.99 8.00
CA ASP A 319 -36.04 -28.66 9.39
C ASP A 319 -34.77 -29.34 9.93
N LYS A 320 -34.56 -30.59 9.55
CA LYS A 320 -33.33 -31.34 9.92
C LYS A 320 -32.09 -30.83 9.24
N LEU A 321 -32.13 -30.46 7.97
CA LEU A 321 -30.97 -29.88 7.29
C LEU A 321 -30.57 -28.52 7.87
N VAL A 322 -31.54 -27.70 8.29
CA VAL A 322 -31.29 -26.43 8.96
C VAL A 322 -30.60 -26.61 10.31
N GLU A 323 -30.87 -27.69 11.06
CA GLU A 323 -30.13 -28.03 12.30
C GLU A 323 -28.62 -28.22 12.04
N TYR A 324 -28.25 -28.71 10.86
CA TYR A 324 -26.85 -28.88 10.41
C TYR A 324 -26.32 -27.66 9.60
N GLY A 325 -27.09 -26.57 9.50
CA GLY A 325 -26.71 -25.35 8.77
C GLY A 325 -26.76 -25.49 7.24
N LEU A 326 -27.45 -26.52 6.72
CA LEU A 326 -27.57 -26.80 5.29
C LEU A 326 -28.98 -26.53 4.76
N ASN A 327 -29.10 -26.32 3.46
CA ASN A 327 -30.38 -26.16 2.76
C ASN A 327 -30.44 -27.06 1.51
N LEU A 328 -31.63 -27.33 1.02
CA LEU A 328 -31.81 -28.03 -0.25
C LEU A 328 -31.42 -27.13 -1.43
N GLY A 329 -30.87 -27.74 -2.49
CA GLY A 329 -30.51 -27.03 -3.73
C GLY A 329 -29.17 -26.31 -3.70
N MET A 330 -28.27 -26.60 -2.76
CA MET A 330 -26.95 -25.97 -2.63
C MET A 330 -25.87 -26.45 -3.64
N LYS A 331 -26.29 -27.04 -4.77
CA LYS A 331 -25.40 -27.64 -5.77
C LYS A 331 -24.32 -26.67 -6.26
N ASP A 332 -24.72 -25.44 -6.66
CA ASP A 332 -23.79 -24.46 -7.21
C ASP A 332 -22.88 -23.81 -6.13
N THR A 333 -23.35 -23.69 -4.91
CA THR A 333 -22.62 -23.08 -3.80
C THR A 333 -21.54 -24.03 -3.24
N ILE A 334 -21.77 -25.32 -3.31
CA ILE A 334 -20.87 -26.36 -2.82
C ILE A 334 -19.78 -26.62 -3.87
N ASP A 335 -20.16 -26.77 -5.14
CA ASP A 335 -19.22 -27.02 -6.24
C ASP A 335 -18.31 -25.80 -6.51
N GLN A 336 -18.78 -24.56 -6.35
CA GLN A 336 -17.93 -23.36 -6.40
C GLN A 336 -16.91 -23.29 -5.26
N LYS A 337 -17.29 -23.61 -4.03
CA LYS A 337 -16.36 -23.60 -2.89
C LYS A 337 -15.30 -24.71 -2.97
N ILE A 338 -15.59 -25.81 -3.66
CA ILE A 338 -14.64 -26.91 -3.87
C ILE A 338 -13.67 -26.61 -5.02
N VAL A 339 -14.16 -25.96 -6.10
CA VAL A 339 -13.36 -25.62 -7.28
C VAL A 339 -12.39 -24.46 -7.03
N ASP A 340 -12.76 -23.49 -6.20
CA ASP A 340 -11.88 -22.37 -5.82
C ASP A 340 -10.66 -22.84 -4.99
N THR A 341 -10.71 -24.04 -4.42
CA THR A 341 -9.62 -24.62 -3.60
C THR A 341 -8.71 -25.59 -4.38
N GLU A 342 -9.09 -26.05 -5.58
CA GLU A 342 -8.26 -26.91 -6.44
C GLU A 342 -7.43 -26.14 -7.49
N VAL A 343 -7.54 -24.79 -7.53
CA VAL A 343 -6.89 -23.91 -8.53
C VAL A 343 -5.87 -22.95 -7.89
N GLU A 344 -5.66 -22.98 -6.57
CA GLU A 344 -4.52 -22.37 -5.89
C GLU A 344 -3.54 -23.47 -5.41
#